data_9a3db9f013c163cc5596cca6ff99ece6
#
_entry.id   9a3db9f013c163cc5596cca6ff99ece6
#
_cell.length_a   1.000
_cell.length_b   1.000
_cell.length_c   1.000
_cell.angle_alpha   90.00
_cell.angle_beta   90.00
_cell.angle_gamma   90.00
#
_symmetry.space_group_name_H-M   'P 1'
#
loop_
_entity.id
_entity.type
_entity.pdbx_description
1 polymer ?
#
loop_
_entity_poly.entity_id
_entity_poly.type
_entity_poly.pdbx_seq_one_letter_code
_entity_poly.pdbx_strand_id
1 'polypeptide(L)'
;MLFNKEEYKQRLKKVQKMMQDKGIELLISHDTNNLNYLTGYDAWSFYYAQCAIVHVNAEEPLCFVRAQDAGGAYIKSYLKKENVIVYDENYIHTWPRHPYDYLVEIIKERKWDKLSIGLEMDSHYFTAFCYEKIKQGLPNATLKDSDRLVNWTRLVKSETEIGYMKSAALISEVGMKKAMEVINPG
;
A
#
# COMPACT_ATOMS: atom_id res chain seq x y z
N MET A 1 -8.54 -13.91 -1.60
CA MET A 1 -8.96 -12.56 -1.13
C MET A 1 -9.79 -12.70 0.14
N LEU A 2 -9.55 -11.83 1.12
CA LEU A 2 -10.32 -11.79 2.38
C LEU A 2 -11.66 -11.04 2.24
N PHE A 3 -11.70 -10.07 1.33
CA PHE A 3 -12.89 -9.26 1.06
C PHE A 3 -13.31 -9.41 -0.40
N ASN A 4 -14.57 -9.12 -0.70
CA ASN A 4 -15.06 -9.08 -2.07
C ASN A 4 -14.57 -7.81 -2.81
N LYS A 5 -14.67 -7.82 -4.15
CA LYS A 5 -14.21 -6.68 -4.98
C LYS A 5 -14.94 -5.38 -4.67
N GLU A 6 -16.20 -5.45 -4.28
CA GLU A 6 -17.00 -4.26 -3.98
C GLU A 6 -16.51 -3.54 -2.73
N GLU A 7 -16.08 -4.29 -1.70
CA GLU A 7 -15.45 -3.74 -0.51
C GLU A 7 -14.18 -2.93 -0.88
N TYR A 8 -13.31 -3.50 -1.72
CA TYR A 8 -12.10 -2.78 -2.18
C TYR A 8 -12.41 -1.53 -2.99
N LYS A 9 -13.43 -1.57 -3.84
CA LYS A 9 -13.88 -0.38 -4.58
C LYS A 9 -14.41 0.72 -3.65
N GLN A 10 -15.15 0.35 -2.62
CA GLN A 10 -15.63 1.31 -1.62
C GLN A 10 -14.47 1.94 -0.83
N ARG A 11 -13.46 1.14 -0.45
CA ARG A 11 -12.22 1.61 0.19
C ARG A 11 -11.49 2.60 -0.71
N LEU A 12 -11.32 2.26 -1.99
CA LEU A 12 -10.69 3.14 -2.98
C LEU A 12 -11.42 4.48 -3.09
N LYS A 13 -12.75 4.45 -3.20
CA LYS A 13 -13.57 5.67 -3.28
C LYS A 13 -13.43 6.57 -2.02
N LYS A 14 -13.37 5.97 -0.83
CA LYS A 14 -13.13 6.72 0.42
C LYS A 14 -11.76 7.41 0.39
N VAL A 15 -10.72 6.70 -0.04
CA VAL A 15 -9.35 7.25 -0.17
C VAL A 15 -9.32 8.35 -1.21
N GLN A 16 -9.90 8.13 -2.39
CA GLN A 16 -9.98 9.14 -3.46
C GLN A 16 -10.72 10.41 -3.03
N LYS A 17 -11.78 10.28 -2.25
CA LYS A 17 -12.49 11.44 -1.69
C LYS A 17 -11.57 12.25 -0.77
N MET A 18 -10.83 11.60 0.12
CA MET A 18 -9.87 12.29 0.98
C MET A 18 -8.69 12.90 0.19
N MET A 19 -8.26 12.24 -0.89
CA MET A 19 -7.26 12.81 -1.81
C MET A 19 -7.77 14.10 -2.44
N GLN A 20 -9.02 14.13 -2.93
CA GLN A 20 -9.66 15.34 -3.49
C GLN A 20 -9.70 16.46 -2.47
N ASP A 21 -10.12 16.17 -1.23
CA ASP A 21 -10.23 17.16 -0.15
C ASP A 21 -8.86 17.76 0.22
N LYS A 22 -7.76 17.02 0.03
CA LYS A 22 -6.37 17.47 0.27
C LYS A 22 -5.65 17.99 -0.99
N GLY A 23 -6.31 18.00 -2.14
CA GLY A 23 -5.69 18.38 -3.42
C GLY A 23 -4.53 17.48 -3.81
N ILE A 24 -4.65 16.17 -3.57
CA ILE A 24 -3.72 15.12 -3.99
C ILE A 24 -4.30 14.42 -5.21
N GLU A 25 -3.56 14.41 -6.31
CA GLU A 25 -4.00 13.79 -7.57
C GLU A 25 -3.44 12.36 -7.73
N LEU A 26 -2.26 12.11 -7.16
CA LEU A 26 -1.61 10.80 -7.12
C LEU A 26 -1.15 10.52 -5.69
N LEU A 27 -1.51 9.38 -5.13
CA LEU A 27 -1.04 8.94 -3.81
C LEU A 27 -0.10 7.76 -3.98
N ILE A 28 1.06 7.80 -3.33
CA ILE A 28 2.00 6.68 -3.22
C ILE A 28 2.03 6.25 -1.76
N SER A 29 1.42 5.12 -1.48
CA SER A 29 1.21 4.59 -0.13
C SER A 29 2.13 3.39 0.11
N HIS A 30 2.99 3.49 1.12
CA HIS A 30 4.09 2.57 1.38
C HIS A 30 3.84 1.64 2.56
N ASP A 31 2.98 2.04 3.50
CA ASP A 31 2.64 1.21 4.66
C ASP A 31 2.00 -0.10 4.19
N THR A 32 2.52 -1.23 4.67
CA THR A 32 2.06 -2.56 4.26
C THR A 32 0.59 -2.81 4.54
N ASN A 33 0.07 -2.26 5.63
CA ASN A 33 -1.35 -2.38 5.95
C ASN A 33 -2.21 -1.53 5.01
N ASN A 34 -1.69 -0.37 4.57
CA ASN A 34 -2.36 0.48 3.58
C ASN A 34 -2.33 -0.17 2.19
N LEU A 35 -1.19 -0.78 1.82
CA LEU A 35 -1.07 -1.57 0.59
C LEU A 35 -2.11 -2.70 0.58
N ASN A 36 -2.21 -3.48 1.67
CA ASN A 36 -3.23 -4.53 1.80
C ASN A 36 -4.66 -3.97 1.73
N TYR A 37 -4.94 -2.88 2.43
CA TYR A 37 -6.26 -2.24 2.44
C TYR A 37 -6.71 -1.81 1.05
N LEU A 38 -5.79 -1.27 0.25
CA LEU A 38 -6.04 -0.74 -1.09
C LEU A 38 -6.07 -1.81 -2.18
N THR A 39 -5.29 -2.88 -2.05
CA THR A 39 -5.07 -3.85 -3.13
C THR A 39 -5.49 -5.28 -2.79
N GLY A 40 -5.60 -5.60 -1.51
CA GLY A 40 -5.77 -6.97 -1.03
C GLY A 40 -4.47 -7.77 -1.02
N TYR A 41 -3.36 -7.21 -1.48
CA TYR A 41 -2.06 -7.86 -1.44
C TYR A 41 -1.51 -7.86 -0.01
N ASP A 42 -1.40 -9.04 0.55
CA ASP A 42 -0.83 -9.30 1.87
C ASP A 42 0.64 -9.69 1.69
N ALA A 43 1.49 -8.66 1.68
CA ALA A 43 2.90 -8.81 1.39
C ALA A 43 3.72 -9.14 2.62
N TRP A 44 4.57 -10.16 2.52
CA TRP A 44 5.59 -10.45 3.54
C TRP A 44 6.90 -9.69 3.30
N SER A 45 7.19 -9.28 2.06
CA SER A 45 8.45 -8.65 1.64
C SER A 45 8.49 -7.14 1.88
N PHE A 46 7.92 -6.67 2.97
CA PHE A 46 7.84 -5.27 3.36
C PHE A 46 9.19 -4.54 3.50
N TYR A 47 10.27 -5.29 3.60
CA TYR A 47 11.66 -4.78 3.67
C TYR A 47 12.25 -4.44 2.29
N TYR A 48 11.55 -4.71 1.22
CA TYR A 48 11.85 -4.23 -0.12
C TYR A 48 10.87 -3.13 -0.53
N ALA A 49 11.27 -2.33 -1.53
CA ALA A 49 10.43 -1.28 -2.05
C ALA A 49 9.13 -1.84 -2.64
N GLN A 50 8.02 -1.49 -2.06
CA GLN A 50 6.67 -1.82 -2.53
C GLN A 50 5.71 -0.71 -2.14
N CYS A 51 4.68 -0.47 -2.95
CA CYS A 51 3.66 0.53 -2.64
C CYS A 51 2.37 0.30 -3.43
N ALA A 52 1.29 0.86 -2.93
CA ALA A 52 0.10 1.11 -3.72
C ALA A 52 0.20 2.51 -4.35
N ILE A 53 -0.18 2.63 -5.63
CA ILE A 53 -0.24 3.91 -6.33
C ILE A 53 -1.69 4.15 -6.70
N VAL A 54 -2.27 5.21 -6.18
CA VAL A 54 -3.68 5.57 -6.39
C VAL A 54 -3.75 6.87 -7.16
N HIS A 55 -4.26 6.82 -8.38
CA HIS A 55 -4.66 8.04 -9.09
C HIS A 55 -6.09 8.42 -8.70
N VAL A 56 -6.36 9.71 -8.49
CA VAL A 56 -7.62 10.21 -7.94
C VAL A 56 -8.87 9.81 -8.74
N ASN A 57 -8.72 9.52 -10.03
CA ASN A 57 -9.80 9.11 -10.94
C ASN A 57 -9.68 7.64 -11.42
N ALA A 58 -8.78 6.83 -10.85
CA ALA A 58 -8.60 5.46 -11.28
C ALA A 58 -9.72 4.54 -10.78
N GLU A 59 -10.07 3.53 -11.55
CA GLU A 59 -11.00 2.47 -11.15
C GLU A 59 -10.36 1.44 -10.21
N GLU A 60 -9.04 1.26 -10.31
CA GLU A 60 -8.23 0.37 -9.49
C GLU A 60 -6.88 1.04 -9.19
N PRO A 61 -6.27 0.79 -8.03
CA PRO A 61 -4.90 1.21 -7.76
C PRO A 61 -3.90 0.37 -8.55
N LEU A 62 -2.64 0.83 -8.63
CA LEU A 62 -1.54 -0.02 -9.04
C LEU A 62 -0.87 -0.61 -7.80
N CYS A 63 -0.35 -1.82 -7.92
CA CYS A 63 0.45 -2.50 -6.92
C CYS A 63 1.89 -2.62 -7.45
N PHE A 64 2.82 -1.89 -6.86
CA PHE A 64 4.23 -1.90 -7.24
C PHE A 64 5.00 -2.87 -6.36
N VAL A 65 5.60 -3.90 -6.96
CA VAL A 65 6.28 -5.00 -6.26
C VAL A 65 7.50 -5.49 -7.03
N ARG A 66 8.44 -6.15 -6.35
CA ARG A 66 9.57 -6.80 -7.02
C ARG A 66 9.15 -8.08 -7.75
N ALA A 67 9.98 -8.54 -8.71
CA ALA A 67 9.71 -9.70 -9.55
C ALA A 67 9.48 -10.98 -8.73
N GLN A 68 10.26 -11.21 -7.68
CA GLN A 68 10.14 -12.39 -6.82
C GLN A 68 8.76 -12.49 -6.13
N ASP A 69 8.12 -11.35 -5.84
CA ASP A 69 6.85 -11.29 -5.11
C ASP A 69 5.63 -11.17 -6.02
N ALA A 70 5.83 -10.98 -7.32
CA ALA A 70 4.76 -10.76 -8.30
C ALA A 70 3.72 -11.89 -8.30
N GLY A 71 4.13 -13.15 -8.13
CA GLY A 71 3.24 -14.30 -8.03
C GLY A 71 2.23 -14.17 -6.89
N GLY A 72 2.69 -13.69 -5.72
CA GLY A 72 1.83 -13.41 -4.57
C GLY A 72 0.84 -12.29 -4.85
N ALA A 73 1.29 -11.20 -5.49
CA ALA A 73 0.44 -10.08 -5.86
C ALA A 73 -0.66 -10.48 -6.85
N TYR A 74 -0.36 -11.30 -7.85
CA TYR A 74 -1.34 -11.80 -8.82
C TYR A 74 -2.41 -12.71 -8.19
N ILE A 75 -2.05 -13.49 -7.17
CA ILE A 75 -2.99 -14.45 -6.55
C ILE A 75 -3.83 -13.79 -5.46
N LYS A 76 -3.22 -12.91 -4.65
CA LYS A 76 -3.85 -12.37 -3.44
C LYS A 76 -4.59 -11.05 -3.68
N SER A 77 -4.15 -10.20 -4.62
CA SER A 77 -4.84 -8.95 -4.90
C SER A 77 -6.13 -9.15 -5.69
N TYR A 78 -7.03 -8.16 -5.63
CA TYR A 78 -8.23 -8.13 -6.48
C TYR A 78 -7.99 -7.48 -7.84
N LEU A 79 -6.79 -6.97 -8.06
CA LEU A 79 -6.41 -6.15 -9.19
C LEU A 79 -6.38 -6.96 -10.50
N LYS A 80 -6.60 -6.27 -11.60
CA LYS A 80 -6.25 -6.79 -12.91
C LYS A 80 -4.74 -6.96 -13.01
N LYS A 81 -4.30 -7.92 -13.83
CA LYS A 81 -2.88 -8.29 -13.95
C LYS A 81 -2.00 -7.12 -14.41
N GLU A 82 -2.52 -6.29 -15.30
CA GLU A 82 -1.86 -5.08 -15.81
C GLU A 82 -1.68 -3.96 -14.76
N ASN A 83 -2.39 -4.05 -13.64
CA ASN A 83 -2.27 -3.11 -12.50
C ASN A 83 -1.26 -3.58 -11.45
N VAL A 84 -0.65 -4.75 -11.64
CA VAL A 84 0.49 -5.21 -10.85
C VAL A 84 1.76 -4.84 -11.61
N ILE A 85 2.45 -3.82 -11.13
CA ILE A 85 3.68 -3.28 -11.72
C ILE A 85 4.86 -3.98 -11.09
N VAL A 86 5.60 -4.71 -11.89
CA VAL A 86 6.70 -5.56 -11.43
C VAL A 86 8.03 -4.95 -11.83
N TYR A 87 8.89 -4.64 -10.86
CA TYR A 87 10.27 -4.23 -11.15
C TYR A 87 11.24 -5.40 -11.05
N ASP A 88 12.28 -5.34 -11.88
CA ASP A 88 13.31 -6.38 -12.00
C ASP A 88 14.23 -6.42 -10.76
N GLU A 89 14.74 -7.62 -10.43
CA GLU A 89 15.70 -7.83 -9.33
C GLU A 89 17.00 -7.02 -9.51
N ASN A 90 17.33 -6.57 -10.73
CA ASN A 90 18.48 -5.71 -11.02
C ASN A 90 18.41 -4.32 -10.37
N TYR A 91 17.26 -3.95 -9.79
CA TYR A 91 17.11 -2.74 -9.00
C TYR A 91 17.44 -2.93 -7.51
N ILE A 92 17.69 -4.18 -7.08
CA ILE A 92 17.91 -4.52 -5.68
C ILE A 92 19.39 -4.64 -5.40
N HIS A 93 19.89 -3.93 -4.38
CA HIS A 93 21.30 -3.90 -3.96
C HIS A 93 22.30 -3.57 -5.08
N THR A 94 21.87 -2.84 -6.10
CA THR A 94 22.67 -2.53 -7.30
C THR A 94 22.84 -1.01 -7.43
N TRP A 95 23.88 -0.47 -6.79
CA TRP A 95 24.19 0.96 -6.92
C TRP A 95 24.63 1.31 -8.37
N PRO A 96 24.14 2.44 -8.95
CA PRO A 96 23.28 3.47 -8.36
C PRO A 96 21.76 3.23 -8.58
N ARG A 97 21.36 2.07 -9.10
CA ARG A 97 19.96 1.74 -9.39
C ARG A 97 19.15 1.58 -8.10
N HIS A 98 17.89 1.98 -8.17
CA HIS A 98 16.94 1.83 -7.08
C HIS A 98 15.55 1.53 -7.64
N PRO A 99 14.69 0.71 -7.00
CA PRO A 99 13.33 0.44 -7.50
C PRO A 99 12.50 1.69 -7.81
N TYR A 100 12.75 2.79 -7.09
CA TYR A 100 12.07 4.05 -7.33
C TYR A 100 12.52 4.76 -8.62
N ASP A 101 13.65 4.40 -9.22
CA ASP A 101 13.98 4.86 -10.56
C ASP A 101 12.97 4.31 -11.57
N TYR A 102 12.61 3.01 -11.44
CA TYR A 102 11.57 2.38 -12.26
C TYR A 102 10.17 2.93 -11.94
N LEU A 103 9.86 3.17 -10.67
CA LEU A 103 8.59 3.83 -10.29
C LEU A 103 8.43 5.19 -10.98
N VAL A 104 9.49 5.98 -11.04
CA VAL A 104 9.53 7.29 -11.74
C VAL A 104 9.26 7.12 -13.23
N GLU A 105 9.83 6.09 -13.87
CA GLU A 105 9.59 5.79 -15.29
C GLU A 105 8.09 5.50 -15.52
N ILE A 106 7.48 4.64 -14.71
CA ILE A 106 6.03 4.33 -14.79
C ILE A 106 5.16 5.57 -14.62
N ILE A 107 5.52 6.46 -13.70
CA ILE A 107 4.78 7.72 -13.47
C ILE A 107 4.87 8.62 -14.72
N LYS A 108 6.06 8.72 -15.33
CA LYS A 108 6.28 9.52 -16.57
C LYS A 108 5.53 8.92 -17.77
N GLU A 109 5.60 7.61 -17.98
CA GLU A 109 4.88 6.91 -19.06
C GLU A 109 3.38 7.15 -19.00
N ARG A 110 2.83 7.24 -17.79
CA ARG A 110 1.42 7.53 -17.55
C ARG A 110 1.09 9.03 -17.59
N LYS A 111 2.08 9.89 -17.82
CA LYS A 111 1.93 11.37 -17.83
C LYS A 111 1.44 11.93 -16.50
N TRP A 112 1.86 11.33 -15.40
CA TRP A 112 1.54 11.75 -14.04
C TRP A 112 2.67 12.57 -13.38
N ASP A 113 3.72 12.88 -14.11
CA ASP A 113 4.95 13.57 -13.69
C ASP A 113 4.77 15.05 -13.33
N LYS A 114 3.57 15.59 -13.51
CA LYS A 114 3.21 16.98 -13.18
C LYS A 114 2.13 17.11 -12.12
N LEU A 115 1.65 15.97 -11.59
CA LEU A 115 0.57 15.94 -10.62
C LEU A 115 1.02 16.36 -9.22
N SER A 116 0.04 16.68 -8.38
CA SER A 116 0.22 16.80 -6.94
C SER A 116 0.28 15.39 -6.33
N ILE A 117 1.47 14.98 -5.88
CA ILE A 117 1.75 13.64 -5.40
C ILE A 117 1.81 13.63 -3.88
N GLY A 118 0.90 12.88 -3.25
CA GLY A 118 0.92 12.61 -1.82
C GLY A 118 1.84 11.43 -1.50
N LEU A 119 2.71 11.60 -0.51
CA LEU A 119 3.65 10.60 -0.03
C LEU A 119 3.39 10.33 1.45
N GLU A 120 3.53 9.09 1.89
CA GLU A 120 3.48 8.72 3.31
C GLU A 120 4.83 9.02 3.96
N MET A 121 5.11 10.30 4.26
CA MET A 121 6.41 10.79 4.73
C MET A 121 6.82 10.20 6.09
N ASP A 122 5.84 9.82 6.93
CA ASP A 122 6.04 9.22 8.26
C ASP A 122 5.93 7.67 8.24
N SER A 123 6.06 7.04 7.06
CA SER A 123 6.08 5.58 6.96
C SER A 123 7.47 5.03 7.18
N HIS A 124 7.60 3.98 8.02
CA HIS A 124 8.86 3.25 8.24
C HIS A 124 9.40 2.60 6.96
N TYR A 125 8.55 2.38 5.97
CA TYR A 125 8.90 1.73 4.70
C TYR A 125 9.26 2.73 3.59
N PHE A 126 9.18 4.04 3.90
CA PHE A 126 9.54 5.11 2.96
C PHE A 126 10.77 5.86 3.47
N THR A 127 11.93 5.49 2.94
CA THR A 127 13.21 6.07 3.36
C THR A 127 13.45 7.44 2.74
N ALA A 128 14.36 8.23 3.34
CA ALA A 128 14.80 9.49 2.75
C ALA A 128 15.36 9.30 1.33
N PHE A 129 16.03 8.17 1.06
CA PHE A 129 16.55 7.86 -0.27
C PHE A 129 15.44 7.65 -1.30
N CYS A 130 14.33 6.98 -0.90
CA CYS A 130 13.14 6.86 -1.77
C CYS A 130 12.57 8.23 -2.13
N TYR A 131 12.47 9.13 -1.14
CA TYR A 131 12.02 10.50 -1.37
C TYR A 131 12.91 11.25 -2.35
N GLU A 132 14.24 11.20 -2.17
CA GLU A 132 15.19 11.87 -3.06
C GLU A 132 15.08 11.32 -4.50
N LYS A 133 14.91 10.01 -4.69
CA LYS A 133 14.70 9.40 -6.02
C LYS A 133 13.44 9.95 -6.71
N ILE A 134 12.33 10.03 -6.00
CA ILE A 134 11.08 10.60 -6.52
C ILE A 134 11.29 12.09 -6.87
N LYS A 135 11.84 12.86 -5.94
CA LYS A 135 12.07 14.31 -6.10
C LYS A 135 12.97 14.63 -7.29
N GLN A 136 14.09 13.92 -7.44
CA GLN A 136 15.00 14.10 -8.57
C GLN A 136 14.39 13.64 -9.89
N GLY A 137 13.65 12.52 -9.84
CA GLY A 137 13.03 11.93 -11.02
C GLY A 137 11.81 12.69 -11.54
N LEU A 138 11.08 13.40 -10.66
CA LEU A 138 9.84 14.10 -10.99
C LEU A 138 9.93 15.61 -10.64
N PRO A 139 10.83 16.37 -11.29
CA PRO A 139 11.08 17.76 -10.92
C PRO A 139 9.89 18.70 -11.15
N ASN A 140 8.92 18.28 -11.95
CA ASN A 140 7.72 19.07 -12.27
C ASN A 140 6.51 18.69 -11.41
N ALA A 141 6.61 17.66 -10.56
CA ALA A 141 5.55 17.26 -9.64
C ALA A 141 5.56 18.12 -8.37
N THR A 142 4.38 18.30 -7.78
CA THR A 142 4.27 18.90 -6.45
C THR A 142 4.21 17.77 -5.42
N LEU A 143 5.28 17.58 -4.66
CA LEU A 143 5.34 16.56 -3.61
C LEU A 143 4.77 17.11 -2.30
N LYS A 144 3.86 16.35 -1.69
CA LYS A 144 3.18 16.69 -0.42
C LYS A 144 3.25 15.53 0.55
N ASP A 145 3.28 15.81 1.84
CA ASP A 145 2.94 14.81 2.83
C ASP A 145 1.45 14.46 2.71
N SER A 146 1.13 13.17 2.64
CA SER A 146 -0.26 12.69 2.62
C SER A 146 -0.93 12.75 4.00
N ASP A 147 -0.17 13.04 5.07
CA ASP A 147 -0.67 13.15 6.44
C ASP A 147 -1.46 11.90 6.85
N ARG A 148 -0.85 10.72 6.63
CA ARG A 148 -1.43 9.40 6.96
C ARG A 148 -2.84 9.19 6.41
N LEU A 149 -3.14 9.70 5.22
CA LEU A 149 -4.47 9.73 4.60
C LEU A 149 -5.17 8.35 4.64
N VAL A 150 -4.48 7.29 4.24
CA VAL A 150 -5.06 5.94 4.23
C VAL A 150 -5.31 5.44 5.66
N ASN A 151 -4.42 5.74 6.60
CA ASN A 151 -4.59 5.37 8.01
C ASN A 151 -5.86 5.99 8.59
N TRP A 152 -6.11 7.28 8.33
CA TRP A 152 -7.34 7.96 8.73
C TRP A 152 -8.59 7.34 8.08
N THR A 153 -8.50 6.97 6.79
CA THR A 153 -9.61 6.28 6.09
C THR A 153 -9.92 4.93 6.75
N ARG A 154 -8.90 4.19 7.18
CA ARG A 154 -9.03 2.88 7.83
C ARG A 154 -9.53 2.95 9.27
N LEU A 155 -9.56 4.14 9.88
CA LEU A 155 -9.98 4.30 11.26
C LEU A 155 -11.43 3.85 11.48
N VAL A 156 -12.31 4.18 10.54
CA VAL A 156 -13.71 3.74 10.55
C VAL A 156 -13.85 2.43 9.78
N LYS A 157 -14.14 1.34 10.51
CA LYS A 157 -14.24 -0.02 9.99
C LYS A 157 -15.58 -0.26 9.31
N SER A 158 -15.58 -1.10 8.27
CA SER A 158 -16.80 -1.64 7.71
C SER A 158 -17.40 -2.72 8.62
N GLU A 159 -18.67 -3.06 8.41
CA GLU A 159 -19.32 -4.17 9.11
C GLU A 159 -18.59 -5.50 8.89
N THR A 160 -18.06 -5.73 7.69
CA THR A 160 -17.27 -6.92 7.36
C THR A 160 -15.96 -6.95 8.16
N GLU A 161 -15.26 -5.82 8.24
CA GLU A 161 -14.02 -5.68 9.04
C GLU A 161 -14.33 -5.93 10.53
N ILE A 162 -15.41 -5.37 11.06
CA ILE A 162 -15.86 -5.60 12.44
C ILE A 162 -16.15 -7.08 12.67
N GLY A 163 -16.79 -7.76 11.73
CA GLY A 163 -17.04 -9.20 11.80
C GLY A 163 -15.75 -10.01 11.93
N TYR A 164 -14.75 -9.73 11.09
CA TYR A 164 -13.42 -10.38 11.19
C TYR A 164 -12.71 -10.07 12.50
N MET A 165 -12.76 -8.82 12.97
CA MET A 165 -12.15 -8.43 14.24
C MET A 165 -12.77 -9.18 15.42
N LYS A 166 -14.11 -9.35 15.45
CA LYS A 166 -14.80 -10.14 16.47
C LYS A 166 -14.35 -11.61 16.44
N SER A 167 -14.29 -12.21 15.25
CA SER A 167 -13.83 -13.59 15.09
C SER A 167 -12.37 -13.77 15.54
N ALA A 168 -11.49 -12.85 15.20
CA ALA A 168 -10.09 -12.87 15.64
C ALA A 168 -9.97 -12.72 17.16
N ALA A 169 -10.79 -11.87 17.78
CA ALA A 169 -10.82 -11.69 19.23
C ALA A 169 -11.24 -12.99 19.96
N LEU A 170 -12.25 -13.71 19.44
CA LEU A 170 -12.66 -15.01 19.99
C LEU A 170 -11.53 -16.06 19.93
N ILE A 171 -10.79 -16.13 18.81
CA ILE A 171 -9.64 -17.04 18.69
C ILE A 171 -8.55 -16.69 19.72
N SER A 172 -8.24 -15.40 19.89
CA SER A 172 -7.27 -14.92 20.87
C SER A 172 -7.71 -15.23 22.30
N GLU A 173 -9.02 -15.09 22.60
CA GLU A 173 -9.58 -15.42 23.92
C GLU A 173 -9.41 -16.91 24.25
N VAL A 174 -9.72 -17.80 23.30
CA VAL A 174 -9.51 -19.25 23.47
C VAL A 174 -8.05 -19.58 23.74
N GLY A 175 -7.12 -18.99 22.96
CA GLY A 175 -5.68 -19.18 23.17
C GLY A 175 -5.22 -18.70 24.54
N MET A 176 -5.69 -17.53 24.99
CA MET A 176 -5.33 -16.96 26.27
C MET A 176 -5.90 -17.82 27.45
N LYS A 177 -7.16 -18.25 27.36
CA LYS A 177 -7.75 -19.15 28.36
C LYS A 177 -6.94 -20.43 28.47
N LYS A 178 -6.55 -21.03 27.35
CA LYS A 178 -5.74 -22.25 27.37
C LYS A 178 -4.36 -22.05 27.97
N ALA A 179 -3.71 -20.93 27.68
CA ALA A 179 -2.44 -20.59 28.30
C ALA A 179 -2.57 -20.47 29.84
N MET A 180 -3.64 -19.80 30.31
CA MET A 180 -3.88 -19.65 31.75
C MET A 180 -4.16 -20.98 32.46
N GLU A 181 -4.79 -21.95 31.78
CA GLU A 181 -5.06 -23.28 32.36
C GLU A 181 -3.79 -24.11 32.61
N VAL A 182 -2.73 -23.87 31.84
CA VAL A 182 -1.47 -24.65 31.93
C VAL A 182 -0.38 -23.97 32.75
N ILE A 183 -0.60 -22.75 33.22
CA ILE A 183 0.33 -22.05 34.09
C ILE A 183 0.18 -22.61 35.51
N ASN A 184 1.25 -23.19 36.02
CA ASN A 184 1.34 -23.66 37.42
C ASN A 184 2.44 -22.90 38.14
N PRO A 185 2.28 -22.55 39.43
CA PRO A 185 3.34 -21.99 40.24
C PRO A 185 4.49 -22.99 40.44
N GLY A 186 5.74 -22.56 40.22
CA GLY A 186 6.96 -23.37 40.48
C GLY A 186 7.68 -23.84 39.25
#